data_92536b60957b0590945e2dbb0614fc83
#
_entry.id   92536b60957b0590945e2dbb0614fc83
#
_cell.length_a   1.000
_cell.length_b   1.000
_cell.length_c   1.000
_cell.angle_alpha   90.00
_cell.angle_beta   90.00
_cell.angle_gamma   90.00
#
_symmetry.space_group_name_H-M   'P 1'
#
loop_
_entity.id
_entity.type
_entity.pdbx_description
1 polymer ?
#
loop_
_entity_poly.entity_id
_entity_poly.type
_entity_poly.pdbx_seq_one_letter_code
_entity_poly.pdbx_strand_id
1 'polypeptide(L)'
;PTISPDFTRTAVVLPDEQLLIPLLDCFPATVTDINVTMGYPLRASDLYMLVAYPEKAIENMPTDGLAMLELLRERLTALRTQENSEALYLLCKTMDQIEKVIGQYPQLTFTAEAVMQILRMLTKDMTIPYVGEPLNGLQVMGVLETRALDFDNIIITGFNDELYPGRSHSNSFIPYILRRGFGLPTPERQNAIFAYNF
;
A
#
# COMPACT_ATOMS: atom_id res chain seq x y z
N PRO A 1 -3.50 24.25 32.33
CA PRO A 1 -3.02 22.96 31.87
C PRO A 1 -4.06 22.41 30.90
N THR A 2 -3.76 22.49 29.62
CA THR A 2 -4.56 21.88 28.56
C THR A 2 -4.29 20.38 28.67
N ILE A 3 -5.26 19.62 29.17
CA ILE A 3 -5.22 18.15 29.12
C ILE A 3 -5.33 17.81 27.65
N SER A 4 -4.27 17.31 27.05
CA SER A 4 -4.37 16.69 25.73
C SER A 4 -5.34 15.52 25.86
N PRO A 5 -6.35 15.40 25.00
CA PRO A 5 -7.28 14.27 25.06
C PRO A 5 -6.49 12.98 24.87
N ASP A 6 -6.68 12.04 25.81
CA ASP A 6 -6.07 10.71 25.71
C ASP A 6 -6.82 9.90 24.65
N PHE A 7 -6.19 9.65 23.51
CA PHE A 7 -6.73 8.87 22.41
C PHE A 7 -6.25 7.41 22.40
N THR A 8 -5.56 6.94 23.44
CA THR A 8 -4.96 5.59 23.50
C THR A 8 -5.96 4.45 23.33
N ARG A 9 -7.25 4.70 23.62
CA ARG A 9 -8.32 3.72 23.44
C ARG A 9 -9.30 4.12 22.33
N THR A 10 -8.81 4.88 21.35
CA THR A 10 -9.60 5.33 20.19
C THR A 10 -8.99 4.82 18.93
N ALA A 11 -9.81 4.21 18.06
CA ALA A 11 -9.40 3.73 16.75
C ALA A 11 -10.18 4.42 15.62
N VAL A 12 -9.47 4.75 14.56
CA VAL A 12 -10.05 5.13 13.26
C VAL A 12 -9.79 3.98 12.30
N VAL A 13 -10.86 3.38 11.82
CA VAL A 13 -10.80 2.22 10.93
C VAL A 13 -11.09 2.65 9.50
N LEU A 14 -10.20 2.28 8.58
CA LEU A 14 -10.27 2.59 7.17
C LEU A 14 -10.55 1.32 6.35
N PRO A 15 -11.80 1.08 5.91
CA PRO A 15 -12.09 0.03 4.94
C PRO A 15 -11.45 0.26 3.58
N ASP A 16 -11.23 1.53 3.21
CA ASP A 16 -10.47 1.94 2.04
C ASP A 16 -9.15 2.58 2.48
N GLU A 17 -8.04 1.86 2.27
CA GLU A 17 -6.70 2.32 2.63
C GLU A 17 -6.28 3.60 1.87
N GLN A 18 -6.93 3.92 0.75
CA GLN A 18 -6.64 5.15 -0.01
C GLN A 18 -7.02 6.41 0.76
N LEU A 19 -7.90 6.29 1.75
CA LEU A 19 -8.31 7.39 2.62
C LEU A 19 -7.26 7.72 3.70
N LEU A 20 -6.18 6.94 3.83
CA LEU A 20 -5.16 7.16 4.85
C LEU A 20 -4.53 8.56 4.75
N ILE A 21 -4.04 8.94 3.58
CA ILE A 21 -3.35 10.23 3.39
C ILE A 21 -4.29 11.41 3.63
N PRO A 22 -5.48 11.48 2.98
CA PRO A 22 -6.46 12.51 3.27
C PRO A 22 -6.87 12.60 4.75
N LEU A 23 -6.95 11.44 5.43
CA LEU A 23 -7.26 11.41 6.86
C LEU A 23 -6.14 12.03 7.69
N LEU A 24 -4.88 11.65 7.44
CA LEU A 24 -3.73 12.19 8.17
C LEU A 24 -3.63 13.71 8.02
N ASP A 25 -3.92 14.24 6.84
CA ASP A 25 -3.93 15.68 6.57
C ASP A 25 -5.09 16.43 7.27
N CYS A 26 -6.16 15.73 7.63
CA CYS A 26 -7.33 16.31 8.30
C CYS A 26 -7.22 16.35 9.83
N PHE A 27 -6.23 15.68 10.44
CA PHE A 27 -6.11 15.70 11.88
C PHE A 27 -5.75 17.08 12.42
N PRO A 28 -6.42 17.52 13.48
CA PRO A 28 -6.07 18.78 14.12
C PRO A 28 -4.70 18.66 14.83
N ALA A 29 -3.97 19.78 14.94
CA ALA A 29 -2.66 19.83 15.57
C ALA A 29 -2.65 19.40 17.07
N THR A 30 -3.82 19.20 17.67
CA THR A 30 -3.97 18.67 19.02
C THR A 30 -3.78 17.17 19.13
N VAL A 31 -3.83 16.44 18.01
CA VAL A 31 -3.56 15.01 17.91
C VAL A 31 -2.09 14.85 17.53
N THR A 32 -1.24 14.60 18.52
CA THR A 32 0.23 14.52 18.33
C THR A 32 0.72 13.08 18.17
N ASP A 33 0.02 12.14 18.84
CA ASP A 33 0.44 10.75 18.89
C ASP A 33 -0.53 9.91 18.06
N ILE A 34 -0.09 9.51 16.88
CA ILE A 34 -0.86 8.70 15.94
C ILE A 34 -0.05 7.45 15.62
N ASN A 35 -0.62 6.29 15.84
CA ASN A 35 -0.07 5.02 15.39
C ASN A 35 -0.84 4.53 14.15
N VAL A 36 -0.12 4.36 13.05
CA VAL A 36 -0.67 3.86 11.78
C VAL A 36 -0.19 2.44 11.57
N THR A 37 -1.10 1.48 11.59
CA THR A 37 -0.77 0.06 11.36
C THR A 37 -0.71 -0.29 9.87
N MET A 38 -1.40 0.50 9.03
CA MET A 38 -1.32 0.38 7.59
C MET A 38 -0.03 1.02 7.08
N GLY A 39 0.60 0.41 6.09
CA GLY A 39 1.79 1.02 5.49
C GLY A 39 1.44 2.26 4.63
N TYR A 40 2.35 3.22 4.57
CA TYR A 40 2.26 4.34 3.64
C TYR A 40 2.45 3.83 2.20
N PRO A 41 1.53 4.07 1.26
CA PRO A 41 1.68 3.58 -0.11
C PRO A 41 2.96 4.12 -0.76
N LEU A 42 3.84 3.23 -1.23
CA LEU A 42 5.10 3.63 -1.88
C LEU A 42 4.87 4.59 -3.05
N ARG A 43 3.77 4.42 -3.79
CA ARG A 43 3.35 5.29 -4.91
C ARG A 43 3.05 6.73 -4.51
N ALA A 44 2.79 6.99 -3.22
CA ALA A 44 2.55 8.35 -2.70
C ALA A 44 3.85 9.02 -2.23
N SER A 45 4.99 8.31 -2.25
CA SER A 45 6.29 8.90 -1.91
C SER A 45 6.81 9.79 -3.05
N ASP A 46 7.52 10.86 -2.70
CA ASP A 46 8.14 11.77 -3.67
C ASP A 46 9.09 11.05 -4.64
N LEU A 47 9.81 10.04 -4.15
CA LEU A 47 10.73 9.26 -4.97
C LEU A 47 10.00 8.44 -6.06
N TYR A 48 8.77 8.04 -5.81
CA TYR A 48 8.01 7.27 -6.79
C TYR A 48 7.66 8.05 -8.05
N MET A 49 7.68 9.38 -8.00
CA MET A 49 7.50 10.23 -9.17
C MET A 49 8.54 9.96 -10.26
N LEU A 50 9.78 9.60 -9.89
CA LEU A 50 10.83 9.21 -10.84
C LEU A 50 10.53 7.86 -11.51
N VAL A 51 9.87 6.95 -10.81
CA VAL A 51 9.45 5.66 -11.38
C VAL A 51 8.23 5.82 -12.27
N ALA A 52 7.27 6.67 -11.84
CA ALA A 52 6.03 6.93 -12.59
C ALA A 52 6.27 7.73 -13.88
N TYR A 53 7.11 8.77 -13.79
CA TYR A 53 7.37 9.74 -14.86
C TYR A 53 8.86 10.00 -15.04
N PRO A 54 9.66 9.00 -15.44
CA PRO A 54 11.12 9.12 -15.54
C PRO A 54 11.52 10.20 -16.55
N GLU A 55 10.72 10.44 -17.58
CA GLU A 55 10.93 11.45 -18.61
C GLU A 55 10.96 12.90 -18.07
N LYS A 56 10.39 13.14 -16.90
CA LYS A 56 10.43 14.47 -16.24
C LYS A 56 11.76 14.77 -15.56
N ALA A 57 12.52 13.71 -15.23
CA ALA A 57 13.78 13.85 -14.49
C ALA A 57 15.02 13.43 -15.30
N ILE A 58 14.82 12.72 -16.39
CA ILE A 58 15.88 12.15 -17.24
C ILE A 58 15.68 12.65 -18.68
N GLU A 59 16.54 13.59 -19.12
CA GLU A 59 16.47 14.18 -20.46
C GLU A 59 16.82 13.17 -21.57
N ASN A 60 17.86 12.35 -21.34
CA ASN A 60 18.35 11.35 -22.30
C ASN A 60 18.13 9.95 -21.74
N MET A 61 16.96 9.39 -21.99
CA MET A 61 16.65 8.05 -21.53
C MET A 61 17.40 6.99 -22.35
N PRO A 62 18.13 6.07 -21.70
CA PRO A 62 18.75 4.96 -22.40
C PRO A 62 17.68 4.05 -23.03
N THR A 63 18.04 3.36 -24.09
CA THR A 63 17.18 2.35 -24.71
C THR A 63 17.33 0.98 -24.06
N ASP A 64 18.49 0.74 -23.44
CA ASP A 64 18.79 -0.50 -22.71
C ASP A 64 18.20 -0.50 -21.32
N GLY A 65 17.62 -1.63 -20.90
CA GLY A 65 16.94 -1.75 -19.63
C GLY A 65 17.86 -1.71 -18.42
N LEU A 66 19.05 -2.30 -18.49
CA LEU A 66 20.01 -2.26 -17.38
C LEU A 66 20.59 -0.86 -17.20
N ALA A 67 20.96 -0.19 -18.28
CA ALA A 67 21.43 1.18 -18.25
C ALA A 67 20.36 2.13 -17.69
N MET A 68 19.07 1.85 -17.95
CA MET A 68 17.96 2.60 -17.39
C MET A 68 17.84 2.41 -15.88
N LEU A 69 17.98 1.20 -15.36
CA LEU A 69 17.94 0.93 -13.92
C LEU A 69 19.12 1.60 -13.20
N GLU A 70 20.32 1.54 -13.77
CA GLU A 70 21.50 2.18 -13.21
C GLU A 70 21.33 3.71 -13.10
N LEU A 71 20.88 4.35 -14.17
CA LEU A 71 20.62 5.79 -14.19
C LEU A 71 19.51 6.18 -13.21
N LEU A 72 18.44 5.41 -13.15
CA LEU A 72 17.34 5.63 -12.21
C LEU A 72 17.83 5.52 -10.76
N ARG A 73 18.65 4.50 -10.47
CA ARG A 73 19.27 4.29 -9.15
C ARG A 73 20.14 5.49 -8.75
N GLU A 74 20.96 5.98 -9.67
CA GLU A 74 21.78 7.17 -9.43
C GLU A 74 20.91 8.38 -9.05
N ARG A 75 19.85 8.64 -9.82
CA ARG A 75 18.94 9.77 -9.58
C ARG A 75 18.18 9.62 -8.26
N LEU A 76 17.65 8.44 -7.96
CA LEU A 76 16.98 8.17 -6.69
C LEU A 76 17.93 8.36 -5.49
N THR A 77 19.16 7.87 -5.61
CA THR A 77 20.17 7.99 -4.53
C THR A 77 20.58 9.43 -4.30
N ALA A 78 20.68 10.25 -5.35
CA ALA A 78 20.97 11.68 -5.25
C ALA A 78 19.90 12.48 -4.48
N LEU A 79 18.63 11.99 -4.47
CA LEU A 79 17.52 12.59 -3.74
C LEU A 79 17.31 11.99 -2.34
N ARG A 80 18.23 11.18 -1.86
CA ARG A 80 18.12 10.54 -0.56
C ARG A 80 18.04 11.56 0.57
N THR A 81 17.04 11.40 1.42
CA THR A 81 16.89 12.08 2.72
C THR A 81 16.70 11.05 3.82
N GLN A 82 16.68 11.47 5.08
CA GLN A 82 16.38 10.56 6.18
C GLN A 82 14.91 10.07 6.09
N GLU A 83 13.99 10.96 5.73
CA GLU A 83 12.56 10.67 5.67
C GLU A 83 12.18 9.71 4.54
N ASN A 84 12.90 9.73 3.40
CA ASN A 84 12.60 8.88 2.26
C ASN A 84 13.47 7.61 2.16
N SER A 85 14.28 7.32 3.19
CA SER A 85 15.25 6.21 3.18
C SER A 85 14.60 4.85 2.98
N GLU A 86 13.43 4.60 3.57
CA GLU A 86 12.70 3.35 3.42
C GLU A 86 12.12 3.19 2.01
N ALA A 87 11.56 4.27 1.44
CA ALA A 87 11.09 4.27 0.05
C ALA A 87 12.23 3.95 -0.91
N LEU A 88 13.39 4.61 -0.71
CA LEU A 88 14.60 4.37 -1.50
C LEU A 88 15.06 2.92 -1.39
N TYR A 89 15.09 2.37 -0.17
CA TYR A 89 15.47 0.97 0.06
C TYR A 89 14.57 0.00 -0.69
N LEU A 90 13.24 0.17 -0.62
CA LEU A 90 12.28 -0.69 -1.31
C LEU A 90 12.45 -0.61 -2.84
N LEU A 91 12.64 0.59 -3.39
CA LEU A 91 12.87 0.79 -4.82
C LEU A 91 14.18 0.12 -5.26
N CYS A 92 15.29 0.37 -4.55
CA CYS A 92 16.58 -0.24 -4.87
C CYS A 92 16.53 -1.77 -4.78
N LYS A 93 15.91 -2.32 -3.74
CA LYS A 93 15.73 -3.76 -3.57
C LYS A 93 14.95 -4.37 -4.73
N THR A 94 13.91 -3.69 -5.21
CA THR A 94 13.13 -4.17 -6.36
C THR A 94 13.94 -4.11 -7.65
N MET A 95 14.74 -3.06 -7.85
CA MET A 95 15.66 -2.96 -8.98
C MET A 95 16.69 -4.07 -8.97
N ASP A 96 17.30 -4.39 -7.81
CA ASP A 96 18.24 -5.51 -7.66
C ASP A 96 17.60 -6.85 -8.03
N GLN A 97 16.33 -7.05 -7.70
CA GLN A 97 15.59 -8.26 -8.09
C GLN A 97 15.42 -8.34 -9.61
N ILE A 98 15.07 -7.23 -10.26
CA ILE A 98 14.93 -7.16 -11.73
C ILE A 98 16.28 -7.42 -12.38
N GLU A 99 17.35 -6.77 -11.97
CA GLU A 99 18.72 -6.96 -12.47
C GLU A 99 19.16 -8.42 -12.35
N LYS A 100 18.90 -9.05 -11.21
CA LYS A 100 19.21 -10.46 -10.97
C LYS A 100 18.46 -11.38 -11.95
N VAL A 101 17.19 -11.10 -12.21
CA VAL A 101 16.40 -11.88 -13.17
C VAL A 101 16.91 -11.67 -14.59
N ILE A 102 17.18 -10.44 -15.02
CA ILE A 102 17.76 -10.14 -16.33
C ILE A 102 19.10 -10.87 -16.50
N GLY A 103 19.96 -10.89 -15.49
CA GLY A 103 21.25 -11.58 -15.53
C GLY A 103 21.17 -13.10 -15.69
N GLN A 104 20.03 -13.73 -15.38
CA GLN A 104 19.81 -15.16 -15.63
C GLN A 104 19.50 -15.47 -17.10
N TYR A 105 19.13 -14.47 -17.89
CA TYR A 105 18.73 -14.63 -19.30
C TYR A 105 19.53 -13.72 -20.23
N PRO A 106 20.87 -13.90 -20.32
CA PRO A 106 21.76 -13.02 -21.09
C PRO A 106 21.49 -13.05 -22.60
N GLN A 107 20.73 -14.02 -23.07
CA GLN A 107 20.31 -14.14 -24.47
C GLN A 107 19.11 -13.23 -24.81
N LEU A 108 18.45 -12.64 -23.83
CA LEU A 108 17.31 -11.74 -24.02
C LEU A 108 17.77 -10.29 -23.89
N THR A 109 17.25 -9.42 -24.75
CA THR A 109 17.42 -7.98 -24.66
C THR A 109 16.18 -7.37 -24.04
N PHE A 110 16.37 -6.62 -22.96
CA PHE A 110 15.29 -5.92 -22.26
C PHE A 110 15.38 -4.42 -22.57
N THR A 111 14.33 -3.87 -23.15
CA THR A 111 14.26 -2.42 -23.38
C THR A 111 14.00 -1.67 -22.07
N ALA A 112 14.44 -0.41 -22.02
CA ALA A 112 14.17 0.48 -20.88
C ALA A 112 12.68 0.56 -20.57
N GLU A 113 11.82 0.66 -21.58
CA GLU A 113 10.37 0.72 -21.41
C GLU A 113 9.81 -0.54 -20.73
N ALA A 114 10.23 -1.73 -21.19
CA ALA A 114 9.80 -3.00 -20.60
C ALA A 114 10.23 -3.12 -19.12
N VAL A 115 11.46 -2.74 -18.81
CA VAL A 115 12.00 -2.78 -17.44
C VAL A 115 11.26 -1.79 -16.54
N MET A 116 10.99 -0.57 -17.01
CA MET A 116 10.22 0.43 -16.28
C MET A 116 8.77 -0.01 -16.04
N GLN A 117 8.16 -0.70 -17.00
CA GLN A 117 6.83 -1.27 -16.85
C GLN A 117 6.81 -2.36 -15.77
N ILE A 118 7.81 -3.26 -15.76
CA ILE A 118 7.97 -4.28 -14.72
C ILE A 118 8.17 -3.64 -13.35
N LEU A 119 9.04 -2.63 -13.25
CA LEU A 119 9.29 -1.92 -12.01
C LEU A 119 8.02 -1.30 -11.45
N ARG A 120 7.24 -0.59 -12.28
CA ARG A 120 5.93 -0.01 -11.89
C ARG A 120 4.96 -1.10 -11.43
N MET A 121 4.89 -2.22 -12.15
CA MET A 121 4.00 -3.33 -11.79
C MET A 121 4.35 -3.94 -10.44
N LEU A 122 5.64 -4.13 -10.15
CA LEU A 122 6.09 -4.72 -8.90
C LEU A 122 5.93 -3.77 -7.70
N THR A 123 6.05 -2.46 -7.93
CA THR A 123 6.06 -1.45 -6.86
C THR A 123 4.68 -0.81 -6.59
N LYS A 124 3.69 -1.01 -7.46
CA LYS A 124 2.38 -0.32 -7.38
C LYS A 124 1.62 -0.56 -6.07
N ASP A 125 1.72 -1.77 -5.52
CA ASP A 125 1.00 -2.19 -4.32
C ASP A 125 1.92 -2.32 -3.08
N MET A 126 3.17 -1.85 -3.20
CA MET A 126 4.10 -1.83 -2.08
C MET A 126 3.76 -0.72 -1.10
N THR A 127 3.97 -1.00 0.19
CA THR A 127 3.79 -0.05 1.28
C THR A 127 5.08 0.09 2.08
N ILE A 128 5.30 1.30 2.60
CA ILE A 128 6.39 1.64 3.52
C ILE A 128 5.82 1.48 4.92
N PRO A 129 6.39 0.63 5.80
CA PRO A 129 5.90 0.49 7.16
C PRO A 129 6.11 1.80 7.93
N TYR A 130 5.10 2.22 8.68
CA TYR A 130 5.29 3.27 9.66
C TYR A 130 6.10 2.75 10.84
N VAL A 131 7.05 3.55 11.29
CA VAL A 131 7.80 3.28 12.52
C VAL A 131 7.08 4.00 13.66
N GLY A 132 6.36 3.25 14.49
CA GLY A 132 5.63 3.78 15.64
C GLY A 132 5.63 2.78 16.80
N GLU A 133 5.34 3.27 18.01
CA GLU A 133 5.10 2.39 19.16
C GLU A 133 3.70 1.81 19.06
N PRO A 134 3.56 0.47 19.03
CA PRO A 134 2.25 -0.17 18.95
C PRO A 134 1.36 0.26 20.13
N LEU A 135 0.10 0.57 19.84
CA LEU A 135 -0.93 0.91 20.83
C LEU A 135 -0.69 2.20 21.66
N ASN A 136 0.18 3.09 21.20
CA ASN A 136 0.33 4.40 21.78
C ASN A 136 -0.41 5.46 20.94
N GLY A 137 -1.15 6.36 21.59
CA GLY A 137 -1.94 7.41 20.92
C GLY A 137 -3.15 6.92 20.15
N LEU A 138 -3.61 7.72 19.18
CA LEU A 138 -4.72 7.41 18.29
C LEU A 138 -4.32 6.32 17.32
N GLN A 139 -5.12 5.24 17.24
CA GLN A 139 -4.87 4.14 16.33
C GLN A 139 -5.56 4.39 14.99
N VAL A 140 -4.81 4.34 13.89
CA VAL A 140 -5.36 4.36 12.51
C VAL A 140 -5.03 3.02 11.88
N MET A 141 -6.06 2.25 11.51
CA MET A 141 -5.88 0.87 11.10
C MET A 141 -6.88 0.44 10.03
N GLY A 142 -6.52 -0.59 9.28
CA GLY A 142 -7.44 -1.27 8.37
C GLY A 142 -8.39 -2.20 9.14
N VAL A 143 -9.39 -2.73 8.43
CA VAL A 143 -10.40 -3.62 9.03
C VAL A 143 -9.78 -4.91 9.57
N LEU A 144 -8.75 -5.44 8.92
CA LEU A 144 -8.14 -6.71 9.32
C LEU A 144 -7.29 -6.58 10.59
N GLU A 145 -6.72 -5.42 10.82
CA GLU A 145 -5.85 -5.11 11.95
C GLU A 145 -6.64 -4.89 13.25
N THR A 146 -7.95 -4.65 13.17
CA THR A 146 -8.82 -4.49 14.34
C THR A 146 -9.10 -5.78 15.10
N ARG A 147 -8.75 -6.93 14.53
CA ARG A 147 -9.06 -8.24 15.11
C ARG A 147 -8.41 -8.43 16.49
N ALA A 148 -9.22 -8.88 17.44
CA ALA A 148 -8.83 -9.14 18.83
C ALA A 148 -8.28 -7.90 19.58
N LEU A 149 -8.65 -6.69 19.14
CA LEU A 149 -8.35 -5.44 19.83
C LEU A 149 -9.65 -4.80 20.32
N ASP A 150 -9.63 -4.33 21.58
CA ASP A 150 -10.76 -3.65 22.20
C ASP A 150 -10.48 -2.17 22.32
N PHE A 151 -11.38 -1.35 21.80
CA PHE A 151 -11.33 0.11 21.87
C PHE A 151 -12.59 0.66 22.55
N ASP A 152 -12.45 1.78 23.27
CA ASP A 152 -13.59 2.46 23.88
C ASP A 152 -14.35 3.30 22.85
N ASN A 153 -13.62 3.83 21.86
CA ASN A 153 -14.16 4.61 20.76
C ASN A 153 -13.66 4.08 19.41
N ILE A 154 -14.57 3.83 18.49
CA ILE A 154 -14.24 3.40 17.13
C ILE A 154 -14.93 4.33 16.14
N ILE A 155 -14.16 4.89 15.21
CA ILE A 155 -14.65 5.70 14.10
C ILE A 155 -14.35 4.93 12.82
N ILE A 156 -15.38 4.55 12.09
CA ILE A 156 -15.25 3.83 10.81
C ILE A 156 -15.58 4.79 9.68
N THR A 157 -14.65 5.01 8.77
CA THR A 157 -14.84 5.91 7.62
C THR A 157 -15.26 5.11 6.39
N GLY A 158 -16.03 5.74 5.50
CA GLY A 158 -16.40 5.11 4.22
C GLY A 158 -17.24 3.84 4.37
N PHE A 159 -17.94 3.67 5.48
CA PHE A 159 -18.81 2.52 5.71
C PHE A 159 -20.05 2.58 4.82
N ASN A 160 -20.02 1.84 3.72
CA ASN A 160 -21.13 1.74 2.77
C ASN A 160 -21.17 0.36 2.09
N ASP A 161 -22.31 0.02 1.48
CA ASP A 161 -22.58 -1.30 0.87
C ASP A 161 -21.62 -1.69 -0.27
N GLU A 162 -20.86 -0.75 -0.83
CA GLU A 162 -19.93 -0.99 -1.92
C GLU A 162 -18.53 -1.30 -1.41
N LEU A 163 -18.12 -0.67 -0.30
CA LEU A 163 -16.80 -0.82 0.30
C LEU A 163 -16.80 -1.86 1.41
N TYR A 164 -17.81 -1.81 2.31
CA TYR A 164 -17.85 -2.72 3.44
C TYR A 164 -19.28 -2.93 3.98
N PRO A 165 -19.74 -4.19 4.13
CA PRO A 165 -19.14 -5.41 3.58
C PRO A 165 -19.20 -5.41 2.06
N GLY A 166 -18.03 -5.41 1.41
CA GLY A 166 -17.93 -5.36 -0.04
C GLY A 166 -18.72 -6.50 -0.70
N ARG A 167 -19.47 -6.20 -1.74
CA ARG A 167 -20.15 -7.23 -2.52
C ARG A 167 -19.13 -7.99 -3.33
N SER A 168 -18.89 -9.25 -2.98
CA SER A 168 -18.06 -10.14 -3.77
C SER A 168 -18.73 -10.43 -5.12
N HIS A 169 -18.40 -9.65 -6.14
CA HIS A 169 -18.67 -10.02 -7.53
C HIS A 169 -17.67 -11.08 -7.96
N SER A 170 -17.93 -12.34 -7.60
CA SER A 170 -17.07 -13.42 -8.07
C SER A 170 -17.39 -13.71 -9.54
N ASN A 171 -16.59 -13.19 -10.45
CA ASN A 171 -16.53 -13.62 -11.84
C ASN A 171 -15.91 -15.04 -11.90
N SER A 172 -16.62 -16.01 -11.35
CA SER A 172 -16.19 -17.41 -11.36
C SER A 172 -16.73 -18.09 -12.62
N PHE A 173 -15.88 -18.87 -13.31
CA PHE A 173 -16.31 -19.76 -14.40
C PHE A 173 -17.29 -20.84 -13.94
N ILE A 174 -17.41 -21.08 -12.62
CA ILE A 174 -18.35 -22.05 -12.06
C ILE A 174 -19.68 -21.34 -11.75
N PRO A 175 -20.78 -21.70 -12.42
CA PRO A 175 -22.09 -21.13 -12.17
C PRO A 175 -22.53 -21.27 -10.72
N TYR A 176 -23.32 -20.32 -10.22
CA TYR A 176 -23.80 -20.29 -8.83
C TYR A 176 -24.51 -21.58 -8.41
N ILE A 177 -25.36 -22.15 -9.30
CA ILE A 177 -26.11 -23.39 -9.03
C ILE A 177 -25.16 -24.57 -8.74
N LEU A 178 -24.08 -24.69 -9.50
CA LEU A 178 -23.07 -25.73 -9.28
C LEU A 178 -22.29 -25.49 -7.99
N ARG A 179 -21.92 -24.24 -7.72
CA ARG A 179 -21.24 -23.89 -6.46
C ARG A 179 -22.08 -24.30 -5.25
N ARG A 180 -23.37 -23.98 -5.26
CA ARG A 180 -24.30 -24.33 -4.20
C ARG A 180 -24.49 -25.83 -4.09
N GLY A 181 -24.66 -26.55 -5.23
CA GLY A 181 -24.91 -27.99 -5.26
C GLY A 181 -23.71 -28.82 -4.76
N PHE A 182 -22.49 -28.33 -4.98
CA PHE A 182 -21.24 -29.00 -4.57
C PHE A 182 -20.63 -28.45 -3.27
N GLY A 183 -21.34 -27.59 -2.54
CA GLY A 183 -20.87 -27.03 -1.26
C GLY A 183 -19.67 -26.07 -1.40
N LEU A 184 -19.44 -25.52 -2.58
CA LEU A 184 -18.36 -24.54 -2.82
C LEU A 184 -18.73 -23.18 -2.20
N PRO A 185 -17.75 -22.33 -1.88
CA PRO A 185 -18.01 -20.99 -1.33
C PRO A 185 -18.91 -20.18 -2.25
N THR A 186 -20.02 -19.68 -1.72
CA THR A 186 -20.95 -18.77 -2.42
C THR A 186 -20.78 -17.35 -1.93
N PRO A 187 -21.17 -16.31 -2.71
CA PRO A 187 -21.10 -14.92 -2.28
C PRO A 187 -21.80 -14.64 -0.95
N GLU A 188 -22.95 -15.28 -0.72
CA GLU A 188 -23.69 -15.11 0.53
C GLU A 188 -22.92 -15.59 1.75
N ARG A 189 -22.22 -16.73 1.59
CA ARG A 189 -21.38 -17.28 2.67
C ARG A 189 -20.17 -16.38 2.95
N GLN A 190 -19.58 -15.80 1.91
CA GLN A 190 -18.51 -14.83 2.08
C GLN A 190 -19.01 -13.57 2.77
N ASN A 191 -20.15 -13.02 2.36
CA ASN A 191 -20.74 -11.84 3.00
C ASN A 191 -21.11 -12.12 4.48
N ALA A 192 -21.59 -13.33 4.80
CA ALA A 192 -21.85 -13.73 6.18
C ALA A 192 -20.56 -13.78 7.03
N ILE A 193 -19.44 -14.22 6.46
CA ILE A 193 -18.13 -14.19 7.14
C ILE A 193 -17.69 -12.74 7.40
N PHE A 194 -17.86 -11.86 6.43
CA PHE A 194 -17.55 -10.43 6.63
C PHE A 194 -18.44 -9.81 7.72
N ALA A 195 -19.75 -10.08 7.71
CA ALA A 195 -20.66 -9.58 8.74
C ALA A 195 -20.37 -10.13 10.14
N TYR A 196 -19.80 -11.34 10.24
CA TYR A 196 -19.41 -11.91 11.52
C TYR A 196 -18.12 -11.32 12.10
N ASN A 197 -17.22 -10.87 11.23
CA ASN A 197 -15.95 -10.26 11.66
C ASN A 197 -16.09 -8.79 12.10
N PHE A 198 -17.29 -8.22 12.04
CA PHE A 198 -17.65 -6.89 12.47
C PHE A 198 -18.52 -6.93 13.72
#